data_4f03f1f7c922d306d09d1ecaccde87d6
#
_entry.id   4f03f1f7c922d306d09d1ecaccde87d6
#
_cell.length_a   1.000
_cell.length_b   1.000
_cell.length_c   1.000
_cell.angle_alpha   90.00
_cell.angle_beta   90.00
_cell.angle_gamma   90.00
#
_symmetry.space_group_name_H-M   'P 1'
#
loop_
_entity.id
_entity.type
_entity.pdbx_description
1 polymer ?
#
loop_
_entity_poly.entity_id
_entity_poly.type
_entity_poly.pdbx_seq_one_letter_code
_entity_poly.pdbx_strand_id
1 'polypeptide(L)'
;MEKLGIAIIGGGPAGLAAGIYAARGGASVKLFEEMFPGGQIVKTHRVENYPGLTGGPDGYALAAALEKHAAEFDLPVVYGSVSDLKLTEKEKTFTVNGEGYAADAVILCMGAGPRKLGHPAEDRFVGAGVSYCATCDGNFYRGKDVAIVGGGDTAVSDALYLSGICRKVYLIHRRDQFRAAATLVDRVKRAENVELVLDSTVADLLGEDRLSAVVVENKFTKEQRTLDVSGLFVAVGILPRTELVQGQVELNEGGFIVTDKFMQTSVPGVFAAGDVRDTPLRQVVTACADGAIAATKAIEYIHS
;
A
#
# COMPACT_ATOMS: atom_id res chain seq x y z
N MET A 1 29.07 -13.54 -8.64
CA MET A 1 28.26 -12.32 -8.46
C MET A 1 27.99 -11.75 -9.83
N GLU A 2 26.72 -11.69 -10.19
CA GLU A 2 26.27 -11.10 -11.46
C GLU A 2 26.22 -9.57 -11.33
N LYS A 3 26.70 -8.84 -12.36
CA LYS A 3 26.67 -7.37 -12.41
C LYS A 3 25.52 -6.89 -13.29
N LEU A 4 24.76 -5.93 -12.76
CA LEU A 4 23.61 -5.29 -13.40
C LEU A 4 23.83 -3.78 -13.47
N GLY A 5 23.26 -3.12 -14.48
CA GLY A 5 23.13 -1.68 -14.46
C GLY A 5 22.11 -1.24 -13.42
N ILE A 6 20.90 -1.84 -13.43
CA ILE A 6 19.81 -1.50 -12.51
C ILE A 6 19.22 -2.78 -11.92
N ALA A 7 19.11 -2.84 -10.60
CA ALA A 7 18.33 -3.85 -9.89
C ALA A 7 17.04 -3.23 -9.34
N ILE A 8 15.88 -3.87 -9.59
CA ILE A 8 14.58 -3.45 -9.08
C ILE A 8 14.12 -4.46 -8.04
N ILE A 9 13.88 -4.04 -6.80
CA ILE A 9 13.45 -4.93 -5.70
C ILE A 9 11.97 -4.71 -5.43
N GLY A 10 11.15 -5.71 -5.76
CA GLY A 10 9.69 -5.72 -5.64
C GLY A 10 8.97 -5.56 -6.98
N GLY A 11 8.09 -6.51 -7.30
CA GLY A 11 7.33 -6.64 -8.55
C GLY A 11 5.90 -6.07 -8.49
N GLY A 12 5.64 -5.10 -7.62
CA GLY A 12 4.39 -4.35 -7.62
C GLY A 12 4.31 -3.35 -8.79
N PRO A 13 3.23 -2.54 -8.88
CA PRO A 13 3.05 -1.58 -9.97
C PRO A 13 4.24 -0.61 -10.16
N ALA A 14 4.87 -0.19 -9.07
CA ALA A 14 6.05 0.66 -9.12
C ALA A 14 7.24 -0.05 -9.78
N GLY A 15 7.51 -1.30 -9.37
CA GLY A 15 8.63 -2.08 -9.91
C GLY A 15 8.42 -2.47 -11.36
N LEU A 16 7.21 -2.90 -11.74
CA LEU A 16 6.87 -3.22 -13.13
C LEU A 16 7.00 -1.99 -14.04
N ALA A 17 6.48 -0.83 -13.60
CA ALA A 17 6.65 0.42 -14.33
C ALA A 17 8.12 0.83 -14.44
N ALA A 18 8.89 0.73 -13.35
CA ALA A 18 10.33 0.99 -13.37
C ALA A 18 11.05 0.06 -14.36
N GLY A 19 10.71 -1.22 -14.37
CA GLY A 19 11.26 -2.23 -15.29
C GLY A 19 11.00 -1.89 -16.75
N ILE A 20 9.77 -1.51 -17.11
CA ILE A 20 9.40 -1.08 -18.46
C ILE A 20 10.28 0.12 -18.89
N TYR A 21 10.39 1.14 -18.04
CA TYR A 21 11.17 2.34 -18.39
C TYR A 21 12.67 2.06 -18.46
N ALA A 22 13.21 1.23 -17.57
CA ALA A 22 14.62 0.86 -17.59
C ALA A 22 14.97 0.00 -18.81
N ALA A 23 14.17 -1.01 -19.14
CA ALA A 23 14.39 -1.87 -20.30
C ALA A 23 14.27 -1.09 -21.61
N ARG A 24 13.23 -0.25 -21.77
CA ARG A 24 13.08 0.65 -22.94
C ARG A 24 14.23 1.63 -23.06
N GLY A 25 14.81 2.07 -21.94
CA GLY A 25 15.99 2.94 -21.92
C GLY A 25 17.30 2.23 -22.24
N GLY A 26 17.28 0.93 -22.51
CA GLY A 26 18.46 0.13 -22.86
C GLY A 26 19.37 -0.25 -21.68
N ALA A 27 18.90 -0.07 -20.44
CA ALA A 27 19.68 -0.47 -19.27
C ALA A 27 19.71 -1.98 -19.10
N SER A 28 20.86 -2.51 -18.64
CA SER A 28 20.93 -3.89 -18.12
C SER A 28 20.16 -3.95 -16.80
N VAL A 29 18.93 -4.46 -16.81
CA VAL A 29 18.00 -4.43 -15.68
C VAL A 29 17.48 -5.83 -15.36
N LYS A 30 17.29 -6.11 -14.05
CA LYS A 30 16.50 -7.25 -13.56
C LYS A 30 15.56 -6.80 -12.46
N LEU A 31 14.37 -7.40 -12.43
CA LEU A 31 13.39 -7.26 -11.37
C LEU A 31 13.43 -8.49 -10.47
N PHE A 32 13.46 -8.27 -9.16
CA PHE A 32 13.47 -9.31 -8.13
C PHE A 32 12.15 -9.27 -7.36
N GLU A 33 11.41 -10.38 -7.38
CA GLU A 33 10.11 -10.52 -6.75
C GLU A 33 10.04 -11.79 -5.91
N GLU A 34 9.54 -11.67 -4.68
CA GLU A 34 9.54 -12.77 -3.73
C GLU A 34 8.58 -13.90 -4.13
N MET A 35 7.39 -13.56 -4.64
CA MET A 35 6.33 -14.55 -4.92
C MET A 35 5.84 -14.46 -6.37
N PHE A 36 5.03 -13.46 -6.67
CA PHE A 36 4.49 -13.18 -8.02
C PHE A 36 4.23 -11.69 -8.20
N PRO A 37 4.38 -11.17 -9.42
CA PRO A 37 4.19 -9.75 -9.70
C PRO A 37 2.77 -9.25 -9.43
N GLY A 38 2.66 -7.96 -9.08
CA GLY A 38 1.39 -7.27 -8.83
C GLY A 38 1.28 -6.67 -7.42
N GLY A 39 1.99 -7.22 -6.43
CA GLY A 39 1.99 -6.68 -5.06
C GLY A 39 0.58 -6.64 -4.44
N GLN A 40 0.24 -5.53 -3.76
CA GLN A 40 -1.04 -5.41 -3.03
C GLN A 40 -2.28 -5.38 -3.94
N ILE A 41 -2.16 -4.98 -5.19
CA ILE A 41 -3.32 -4.85 -6.08
C ILE A 41 -4.02 -6.18 -6.38
N VAL A 42 -3.31 -7.31 -6.34
CA VAL A 42 -3.88 -8.64 -6.60
C VAL A 42 -5.01 -9.04 -5.64
N LYS A 43 -5.10 -8.36 -4.48
CA LYS A 43 -6.15 -8.57 -3.48
C LYS A 43 -7.39 -7.71 -3.71
N THR A 44 -7.35 -6.80 -4.67
CA THR A 44 -8.44 -5.86 -4.96
C THR A 44 -9.46 -6.49 -5.89
N HIS A 45 -10.74 -6.54 -5.49
CA HIS A 45 -11.80 -7.15 -6.29
C HIS A 45 -12.11 -6.36 -7.57
N ARG A 46 -11.90 -5.04 -7.56
CA ARG A 46 -12.21 -4.19 -8.71
C ARG A 46 -11.38 -2.91 -8.67
N VAL A 47 -10.76 -2.56 -9.78
CA VAL A 47 -9.98 -1.33 -9.95
C VAL A 47 -10.76 -0.38 -10.84
N GLU A 48 -11.27 0.72 -10.27
CA GLU A 48 -12.09 1.73 -10.97
C GLU A 48 -11.35 3.06 -11.19
N ASN A 49 -10.18 3.23 -10.57
CA ASN A 49 -9.47 4.51 -10.49
C ASN A 49 -8.09 4.50 -11.17
N TYR A 50 -7.86 3.56 -12.10
CA TYR A 50 -6.66 3.56 -12.92
C TYR A 50 -6.99 4.13 -14.31
N PRO A 51 -6.43 5.31 -14.69
CA PRO A 51 -6.74 5.95 -15.96
C PRO A 51 -6.39 5.07 -17.17
N GLY A 52 -7.29 5.04 -18.16
CA GLY A 52 -7.13 4.22 -19.35
C GLY A 52 -7.66 2.79 -19.21
N LEU A 53 -8.08 2.38 -18.01
CA LEU A 53 -8.67 1.08 -17.76
C LEU A 53 -10.20 1.22 -17.60
N THR A 54 -10.94 0.63 -18.51
CA THR A 54 -12.42 0.64 -18.49
C THR A 54 -12.96 -0.73 -18.07
N GLY A 55 -14.23 -0.77 -17.61
CA GLY A 55 -14.87 -2.03 -17.22
C GLY A 55 -14.56 -2.48 -15.80
N GLY A 56 -13.61 -1.83 -15.09
CA GLY A 56 -13.27 -2.14 -13.68
C GLY A 56 -12.83 -3.58 -13.50
N PRO A 57 -11.73 -4.03 -14.12
CA PRO A 57 -11.18 -5.37 -13.89
C PRO A 57 -10.79 -5.54 -12.42
N ASP A 58 -10.64 -6.77 -11.98
CA ASP A 58 -10.04 -7.06 -10.68
C ASP A 58 -8.53 -6.72 -10.67
N GLY A 59 -7.98 -6.64 -9.47
CA GLY A 59 -6.57 -6.27 -9.31
C GLY A 59 -5.61 -7.31 -9.87
N TYR A 60 -6.00 -8.58 -9.90
CA TYR A 60 -5.20 -9.65 -10.52
C TYR A 60 -5.11 -9.46 -12.03
N ALA A 61 -6.21 -9.14 -12.71
CA ALA A 61 -6.22 -8.86 -14.14
C ALA A 61 -5.36 -7.64 -14.50
N LEU A 62 -5.41 -6.58 -13.67
CA LEU A 62 -4.52 -5.42 -13.85
C LEU A 62 -3.06 -5.79 -13.62
N ALA A 63 -2.74 -6.56 -12.57
CA ALA A 63 -1.39 -7.03 -12.30
C ALA A 63 -0.83 -7.84 -13.47
N ALA A 64 -1.61 -8.79 -13.97
CA ALA A 64 -1.24 -9.62 -15.13
C ALA A 64 -1.05 -8.77 -16.40
N ALA A 65 -1.85 -7.72 -16.60
CA ALA A 65 -1.67 -6.80 -17.72
C ALA A 65 -0.37 -5.99 -17.61
N LEU A 66 -0.01 -5.54 -16.42
CA LEU A 66 1.26 -4.83 -16.18
C LEU A 66 2.46 -5.75 -16.36
N GLU A 67 2.39 -6.98 -15.85
CA GLU A 67 3.44 -7.99 -16.03
C GLU A 67 3.63 -8.35 -17.51
N LYS A 68 2.53 -8.60 -18.22
CA LYS A 68 2.56 -8.86 -19.66
C LYS A 68 3.20 -7.70 -20.43
N HIS A 69 2.86 -6.46 -20.08
CA HIS A 69 3.45 -5.28 -20.71
C HIS A 69 4.96 -5.19 -20.42
N ALA A 70 5.40 -5.52 -19.20
CA ALA A 70 6.82 -5.55 -18.87
C ALA A 70 7.56 -6.65 -19.68
N ALA A 71 6.92 -7.78 -19.91
CA ALA A 71 7.47 -8.88 -20.72
C ALA A 71 7.64 -8.51 -22.20
N GLU A 72 6.85 -7.57 -22.75
CA GLU A 72 7.03 -7.05 -24.11
C GLU A 72 8.38 -6.31 -24.31
N PHE A 73 9.03 -5.93 -23.23
CA PHE A 73 10.36 -5.31 -23.21
C PHE A 73 11.46 -6.27 -22.72
N ASP A 74 11.19 -7.57 -22.72
CA ASP A 74 12.14 -8.61 -22.28
C ASP A 74 12.68 -8.36 -20.86
N LEU A 75 11.87 -7.77 -19.95
CA LEU A 75 12.28 -7.55 -18.56
C LEU A 75 12.48 -8.88 -17.83
N PRO A 76 13.72 -9.23 -17.42
CA PRO A 76 13.95 -10.46 -16.68
C PRO A 76 13.40 -10.32 -15.25
N VAL A 77 12.58 -11.29 -14.82
CA VAL A 77 12.09 -11.40 -13.44
C VAL A 77 12.77 -12.58 -12.76
N VAL A 78 13.43 -12.32 -11.64
CA VAL A 78 14.04 -13.32 -10.76
C VAL A 78 13.16 -13.52 -9.54
N TYR A 79 12.64 -14.73 -9.37
CA TYR A 79 11.79 -15.06 -8.23
C TYR A 79 12.63 -15.50 -7.03
N GLY A 80 12.41 -14.87 -5.89
CA GLY A 80 13.06 -15.18 -4.62
C GLY A 80 13.16 -13.98 -3.70
N SER A 81 13.34 -14.27 -2.41
CA SER A 81 13.55 -13.24 -1.39
C SER A 81 14.95 -12.65 -1.48
N VAL A 82 15.05 -11.33 -1.49
CA VAL A 82 16.31 -10.61 -1.38
C VAL A 82 16.82 -10.68 0.05
N SER A 83 18.08 -11.02 0.23
CA SER A 83 18.79 -11.03 1.51
C SER A 83 20.14 -10.35 1.39
N ASP A 84 20.80 -10.13 2.53
CA ASP A 84 22.17 -9.57 2.62
C ASP A 84 22.36 -8.26 1.84
N LEU A 85 21.29 -7.46 1.74
CA LEU A 85 21.30 -6.22 0.99
C LEU A 85 22.26 -5.21 1.65
N LYS A 86 23.20 -4.71 0.86
CA LYS A 86 24.14 -3.64 1.24
C LYS A 86 24.01 -2.49 0.27
N LEU A 87 23.69 -1.32 0.80
CA LEU A 87 23.48 -0.10 0.01
C LEU A 87 24.44 0.99 0.49
N THR A 88 25.48 1.20 -0.26
CA THR A 88 26.41 2.32 -0.07
C THR A 88 26.60 3.07 -1.39
N GLU A 89 27.24 4.22 -1.37
CA GLU A 89 27.58 4.94 -2.60
C GLU A 89 28.40 4.06 -3.57
N LYS A 90 29.37 3.29 -3.01
CA LYS A 90 30.31 2.50 -3.81
C LYS A 90 29.86 1.06 -4.06
N GLU A 91 29.03 0.51 -3.20
CA GLU A 91 28.64 -0.89 -3.26
C GLU A 91 27.13 -1.01 -3.11
N LYS A 92 26.49 -1.70 -4.05
CA LYS A 92 25.08 -2.10 -4.01
C LYS A 92 25.04 -3.59 -4.34
N THR A 93 25.00 -4.41 -3.30
CA THR A 93 25.07 -5.88 -3.44
C THR A 93 23.96 -6.54 -2.63
N PHE A 94 23.53 -7.72 -3.07
CA PHE A 94 22.50 -8.52 -2.41
C PHE A 94 22.56 -9.97 -2.87
N THR A 95 21.81 -10.82 -2.19
CA THR A 95 21.70 -12.25 -2.49
C THR A 95 20.23 -12.61 -2.76
N VAL A 96 19.98 -13.46 -3.75
CA VAL A 96 18.67 -14.09 -4.02
C VAL A 96 18.87 -15.58 -4.28
N ASN A 97 18.18 -16.44 -3.54
CA ASN A 97 18.30 -17.90 -3.66
C ASN A 97 19.76 -18.43 -3.59
N GLY A 98 20.63 -17.76 -2.82
CA GLY A 98 22.05 -18.11 -2.69
C GLY A 98 22.93 -17.56 -3.82
N GLU A 99 22.38 -16.90 -4.82
CA GLU A 99 23.13 -16.23 -5.88
C GLU A 99 23.40 -14.78 -5.54
N GLY A 100 24.63 -14.31 -5.71
CA GLY A 100 25.03 -12.94 -5.41
C GLY A 100 24.89 -12.02 -6.62
N TYR A 101 24.37 -10.81 -6.39
CA TYR A 101 24.17 -9.75 -7.37
C TYR A 101 24.87 -8.46 -6.94
N ALA A 102 25.32 -7.68 -7.92
CA ALA A 102 25.79 -6.32 -7.75
C ALA A 102 25.13 -5.43 -8.79
N ALA A 103 24.78 -4.20 -8.44
CA ALA A 103 24.16 -3.25 -9.36
C ALA A 103 24.80 -1.86 -9.24
N ASP A 104 24.82 -1.12 -10.36
CA ASP A 104 25.28 0.27 -10.37
C ASP A 104 24.21 1.18 -9.76
N ALA A 105 22.91 0.86 -9.96
CA ALA A 105 21.79 1.51 -9.30
C ALA A 105 20.76 0.48 -8.78
N VAL A 106 20.06 0.84 -7.69
CA VAL A 106 18.99 0.02 -7.09
C VAL A 106 17.71 0.84 -6.97
N ILE A 107 16.57 0.26 -7.36
CA ILE A 107 15.24 0.85 -7.17
C ILE A 107 14.45 -0.01 -6.19
N LEU A 108 14.13 0.56 -5.03
CA LEU A 108 13.40 -0.08 -3.94
C LEU A 108 11.90 0.09 -4.15
N CYS A 109 11.20 -1.01 -4.49
CA CYS A 109 9.77 -1.04 -4.80
C CYS A 109 9.00 -2.03 -3.90
N MET A 110 9.48 -2.27 -2.66
CA MET A 110 8.97 -3.30 -1.76
C MET A 110 7.55 -3.02 -1.24
N GLY A 111 7.04 -1.80 -1.47
CA GLY A 111 5.67 -1.42 -1.13
C GLY A 111 5.42 -1.27 0.38
N ALA A 112 4.14 -1.22 0.73
CA ALA A 112 3.66 -1.16 2.11
C ALA A 112 2.43 -2.04 2.27
N GLY A 113 2.13 -2.43 3.50
CA GLY A 113 0.93 -3.19 3.83
C GLY A 113 0.07 -2.48 4.88
N PRO A 114 -1.23 -2.76 4.93
CA PRO A 114 -2.07 -2.24 5.98
C PRO A 114 -1.67 -2.86 7.33
N ARG A 115 -1.73 -2.05 8.38
CA ARG A 115 -1.71 -2.57 9.73
C ARG A 115 -3.05 -3.25 9.99
N LYS A 116 -3.00 -4.52 10.36
CA LYS A 116 -4.19 -5.27 10.73
C LYS A 116 -4.78 -4.75 12.05
N LEU A 117 -6.07 -4.98 12.22
CA LEU A 117 -6.77 -4.73 13.48
C LEU A 117 -6.25 -5.67 14.59
N GLY A 118 -5.84 -6.89 14.19
CA GLY A 118 -5.33 -7.92 15.08
C GLY A 118 -6.41 -8.84 15.66
N HIS A 119 -7.62 -8.81 15.08
CA HIS A 119 -8.70 -9.71 15.49
C HIS A 119 -8.55 -11.09 14.82
N PRO A 120 -8.73 -12.23 15.55
CA PRO A 120 -8.52 -13.56 14.97
C PRO A 120 -9.38 -13.87 13.74
N ALA A 121 -10.59 -13.33 13.66
CA ALA A 121 -11.49 -13.51 12.53
C ALA A 121 -11.25 -12.53 11.37
N GLU A 122 -10.32 -11.57 11.50
CA GLU A 122 -10.10 -10.51 10.52
C GLU A 122 -9.79 -11.07 9.12
N ASP A 123 -8.84 -12.01 9.04
CA ASP A 123 -8.41 -12.59 7.78
C ASP A 123 -9.50 -13.34 7.04
N ARG A 124 -10.47 -13.93 7.76
CA ARG A 124 -11.63 -14.62 7.19
C ARG A 124 -12.52 -13.67 6.38
N PHE A 125 -12.64 -12.43 6.83
CA PHE A 125 -13.52 -11.44 6.22
C PHE A 125 -12.81 -10.47 5.28
N VAL A 126 -11.50 -10.57 5.09
CA VAL A 126 -10.78 -9.74 4.08
C VAL A 126 -11.34 -10.03 2.68
N GLY A 127 -11.86 -8.98 2.01
CA GLY A 127 -12.56 -9.10 0.74
C GLY A 127 -14.01 -9.61 0.84
N ALA A 128 -14.42 -10.10 2.02
CA ALA A 128 -15.78 -10.55 2.30
C ALA A 128 -16.49 -9.66 3.35
N GLY A 129 -16.09 -8.38 3.44
CA GLY A 129 -16.65 -7.39 4.37
C GLY A 129 -15.59 -6.58 5.11
N VAL A 130 -14.36 -7.07 5.27
CA VAL A 130 -13.23 -6.29 5.79
C VAL A 130 -12.41 -5.75 4.63
N SER A 131 -12.12 -4.44 4.66
CA SER A 131 -11.29 -3.73 3.70
C SER A 131 -10.30 -2.80 4.41
N TYR A 132 -9.18 -2.50 3.74
CA TYR A 132 -8.16 -1.56 4.21
C TYR A 132 -8.06 -0.31 3.31
N CYS A 133 -8.96 -0.16 2.34
CA CYS A 133 -8.94 0.95 1.39
C CYS A 133 -10.36 1.43 1.09
N ALA A 134 -10.78 2.54 1.68
CA ALA A 134 -12.11 3.09 1.45
C ALA A 134 -12.30 3.58 0.01
N THR A 135 -11.28 4.19 -0.59
CA THR A 135 -11.32 4.68 -1.97
C THR A 135 -11.31 3.56 -3.02
N CYS A 136 -10.80 2.37 -2.66
CA CYS A 136 -10.82 1.20 -3.54
C CYS A 136 -12.18 0.50 -3.50
N ASP A 137 -12.67 0.21 -2.30
CA ASP A 137 -13.77 -0.72 -2.08
C ASP A 137 -15.09 -0.05 -1.66
N GLY A 138 -15.05 1.25 -1.31
CA GLY A 138 -16.21 1.97 -0.76
C GLY A 138 -17.44 1.91 -1.65
N ASN A 139 -17.28 1.91 -2.98
CA ASN A 139 -18.40 1.83 -3.92
C ASN A 139 -19.22 0.53 -3.84
N PHE A 140 -18.62 -0.60 -3.36
CA PHE A 140 -19.36 -1.86 -3.15
C PHE A 140 -20.37 -1.78 -2.00
N TYR A 141 -20.23 -0.75 -1.16
CA TYR A 141 -21.07 -0.50 0.02
C TYR A 141 -22.02 0.68 -0.18
N ARG A 142 -22.22 1.15 -1.41
CA ARG A 142 -23.15 2.24 -1.72
C ARG A 142 -24.55 1.95 -1.18
N GLY A 143 -25.07 2.89 -0.38
CA GLY A 143 -26.39 2.78 0.27
C GLY A 143 -26.49 1.77 1.41
N LYS A 144 -25.37 1.16 1.83
CA LYS A 144 -25.31 0.23 2.97
C LYS A 144 -24.73 0.93 4.20
N ASP A 145 -24.88 0.28 5.36
CA ASP A 145 -24.22 0.70 6.59
C ASP A 145 -22.83 0.07 6.66
N VAL A 146 -21.87 0.87 7.07
CA VAL A 146 -20.47 0.46 7.21
C VAL A 146 -19.87 0.97 8.51
N ALA A 147 -18.83 0.30 8.97
CA ALA A 147 -17.98 0.79 10.04
C ALA A 147 -16.58 1.11 9.49
N ILE A 148 -15.92 2.06 10.12
CA ILE A 148 -14.50 2.34 9.92
C ILE A 148 -13.82 2.44 11.28
N VAL A 149 -12.66 1.80 11.44
CA VAL A 149 -11.91 1.84 12.68
C VAL A 149 -10.60 2.60 12.47
N GLY A 150 -10.38 3.61 13.31
CA GLY A 150 -9.18 4.44 13.26
C GLY A 150 -9.39 5.80 13.93
N GLY A 151 -8.39 6.68 13.85
CA GLY A 151 -8.50 8.01 14.50
C GLY A 151 -7.44 9.02 14.03
N GLY A 152 -6.70 8.70 12.98
CA GLY A 152 -5.82 9.62 12.26
C GLY A 152 -6.51 10.23 11.03
N ASP A 153 -5.77 11.06 10.29
CA ASP A 153 -6.27 11.74 9.08
C ASP A 153 -6.90 10.78 8.09
N THR A 154 -6.27 9.64 7.83
CA THR A 154 -6.79 8.61 6.92
C THR A 154 -8.18 8.14 7.35
N ALA A 155 -8.35 7.72 8.61
CA ALA A 155 -9.63 7.20 9.09
C ALA A 155 -10.76 8.24 9.00
N VAL A 156 -10.47 9.50 9.35
CA VAL A 156 -11.46 10.59 9.32
C VAL A 156 -11.79 11.00 7.88
N SER A 157 -10.78 11.07 7.00
CA SER A 157 -10.98 11.34 5.57
C SER A 157 -11.77 10.23 4.88
N ASP A 158 -11.46 8.99 5.20
CA ASP A 158 -12.16 7.82 4.66
C ASP A 158 -13.61 7.76 5.17
N ALA A 159 -13.86 8.12 6.45
CA ALA A 159 -15.23 8.24 6.98
C ALA A 159 -16.03 9.31 6.24
N LEU A 160 -15.43 10.46 5.93
CA LEU A 160 -16.06 11.51 5.12
C LEU A 160 -16.31 11.05 3.68
N TYR A 161 -15.38 10.33 3.07
CA TYR A 161 -15.58 9.75 1.74
C TYR A 161 -16.74 8.75 1.73
N LEU A 162 -16.74 7.81 2.69
CA LEU A 162 -17.80 6.81 2.83
C LEU A 162 -19.17 7.45 3.15
N SER A 163 -19.22 8.54 3.90
CA SER A 163 -20.46 9.24 4.19
C SER A 163 -21.15 9.78 2.94
N GLY A 164 -20.39 10.10 1.89
CA GLY A 164 -20.93 10.54 0.60
C GLY A 164 -21.57 9.42 -0.25
N ILE A 165 -21.35 8.15 0.10
CA ILE A 165 -21.80 7.01 -0.72
C ILE A 165 -22.58 5.95 0.07
N CYS A 166 -22.33 5.80 1.36
CA CYS A 166 -22.99 4.85 2.24
C CYS A 166 -24.23 5.46 2.91
N ARG A 167 -25.16 4.61 3.37
CA ARG A 167 -26.34 5.04 4.12
C ARG A 167 -25.95 5.57 5.49
N LYS A 168 -25.09 4.86 6.21
CA LYS A 168 -24.57 5.20 7.52
C LYS A 168 -23.12 4.76 7.70
N VAL A 169 -22.33 5.55 8.40
CA VAL A 169 -20.93 5.25 8.72
C VAL A 169 -20.74 5.31 10.24
N TYR A 170 -20.23 4.23 10.83
CA TYR A 170 -19.82 4.21 12.23
C TYR A 170 -18.31 4.43 12.31
N LEU A 171 -17.85 5.57 12.82
CA LEU A 171 -16.41 5.83 13.02
C LEU A 171 -16.01 5.43 14.44
N ILE A 172 -15.36 4.26 14.52
CA ILE A 172 -14.93 3.64 15.78
C ILE A 172 -13.53 4.13 16.13
N HIS A 173 -13.38 4.73 17.32
CA HIS A 173 -12.08 5.18 17.81
C HIS A 173 -11.87 4.82 19.28
N ARG A 174 -10.65 4.33 19.60
CA ARG A 174 -10.27 3.86 20.94
C ARG A 174 -10.05 4.97 21.98
N ARG A 175 -10.17 6.25 21.60
CA ARG A 175 -10.01 7.43 22.44
C ARG A 175 -11.20 8.36 22.25
N ASP A 176 -11.33 9.34 23.14
CA ASP A 176 -12.32 10.42 23.05
C ASP A 176 -11.93 11.50 22.03
N GLN A 177 -10.65 11.57 21.65
CA GLN A 177 -10.12 12.57 20.73
C GLN A 177 -9.39 11.94 19.54
N PHE A 178 -9.67 12.45 18.34
CA PHE A 178 -8.96 12.09 17.13
C PHE A 178 -7.58 12.74 17.07
N ARG A 179 -6.64 12.08 16.40
CA ARG A 179 -5.33 12.66 16.06
C ARG A 179 -5.33 13.35 14.69
N ALA A 180 -6.47 13.31 14.00
CA ALA A 180 -6.66 13.94 12.70
C ALA A 180 -6.68 15.48 12.85
N ALA A 181 -6.40 16.16 11.73
CA ALA A 181 -6.46 17.61 11.63
C ALA A 181 -7.84 18.12 12.07
N ALA A 182 -7.86 19.23 12.83
CA ALA A 182 -9.08 19.79 13.42
C ALA A 182 -10.17 20.06 12.37
N THR A 183 -9.79 20.53 11.19
CA THR A 183 -10.71 20.77 10.07
C THR A 183 -11.41 19.51 9.56
N LEU A 184 -10.73 18.37 9.57
CA LEU A 184 -11.33 17.07 9.21
C LEU A 184 -12.27 16.59 10.31
N VAL A 185 -11.86 16.74 11.58
CA VAL A 185 -12.67 16.38 12.74
C VAL A 185 -13.96 17.18 12.79
N ASP A 186 -13.91 18.50 12.53
CA ASP A 186 -15.09 19.35 12.47
C ASP A 186 -16.05 18.94 11.35
N ARG A 187 -15.51 18.55 10.19
CA ARG A 187 -16.34 18.08 9.08
C ARG A 187 -17.03 16.76 9.40
N VAL A 188 -16.33 15.78 9.96
CA VAL A 188 -16.92 14.48 10.28
C VAL A 188 -17.96 14.57 11.38
N LYS A 189 -17.79 15.49 12.35
CA LYS A 189 -18.80 15.77 13.40
C LYS A 189 -20.09 16.40 12.86
N ARG A 190 -20.02 17.08 11.71
CA ARG A 190 -21.18 17.70 11.05
C ARG A 190 -21.88 16.80 10.05
N ALA A 191 -21.25 15.66 9.70
CA ALA A 191 -21.84 14.73 8.75
C ALA A 191 -23.01 13.98 9.41
N GLU A 192 -24.23 14.19 8.91
CA GLU A 192 -25.47 13.71 9.51
C GLU A 192 -25.57 12.18 9.59
N ASN A 193 -24.93 11.48 8.65
CA ASN A 193 -24.94 10.01 8.58
C ASN A 193 -23.67 9.36 9.16
N VAL A 194 -22.81 10.13 9.85
CA VAL A 194 -21.66 9.58 10.56
C VAL A 194 -21.93 9.55 12.06
N GLU A 195 -21.84 8.37 12.64
CA GLU A 195 -21.93 8.18 14.09
C GLU A 195 -20.53 7.94 14.67
N LEU A 196 -20.13 8.76 15.64
CA LEU A 196 -18.86 8.62 16.34
C LEU A 196 -19.00 7.62 17.48
N VAL A 197 -18.29 6.49 17.40
CA VAL A 197 -18.22 5.46 18.43
C VAL A 197 -16.86 5.59 19.13
N LEU A 198 -16.81 6.53 20.07
CA LEU A 198 -15.58 6.89 20.78
C LEU A 198 -15.33 5.95 21.97
N ASP A 199 -14.10 6.02 22.50
CA ASP A 199 -13.64 5.18 23.62
C ASP A 199 -13.89 3.69 23.45
N SER A 200 -13.97 3.25 22.21
CA SER A 200 -14.41 1.90 21.84
C SER A 200 -13.41 1.19 20.95
N THR A 201 -13.32 -0.11 21.10
CA THR A 201 -12.54 -1.02 20.28
C THR A 201 -13.43 -2.06 19.65
N VAL A 202 -13.02 -2.63 18.53
CA VAL A 202 -13.68 -3.79 17.94
C VAL A 202 -13.40 -5.00 18.83
N ALA A 203 -14.46 -5.60 19.35
CA ALA A 203 -14.39 -6.77 20.22
C ALA A 203 -14.66 -8.07 19.46
N ASP A 204 -15.54 -8.03 18.43
CA ASP A 204 -15.82 -9.20 17.60
C ASP A 204 -16.28 -8.81 16.19
N LEU A 205 -16.14 -9.76 15.27
CA LEU A 205 -16.56 -9.69 13.88
C LEU A 205 -17.52 -10.84 13.59
N LEU A 206 -18.77 -10.51 13.26
CA LEU A 206 -19.84 -11.49 13.11
C LEU A 206 -20.23 -11.67 11.64
N GLY A 207 -20.55 -12.89 11.28
CA GLY A 207 -21.00 -13.30 9.94
C GLY A 207 -20.63 -14.74 9.63
N GLU A 208 -21.25 -15.29 8.61
CA GLU A 208 -20.90 -16.63 8.08
C GLU A 208 -19.85 -16.48 6.95
N ASP A 209 -20.28 -16.40 5.70
CA ASP A 209 -19.39 -16.21 4.55
C ASP A 209 -18.97 -14.75 4.36
N ARG A 210 -19.73 -13.81 4.89
CA ARG A 210 -19.50 -12.37 4.81
C ARG A 210 -19.75 -11.71 6.15
N LEU A 211 -19.06 -10.59 6.38
CA LEU A 211 -19.31 -9.76 7.55
C LEU A 211 -20.75 -9.23 7.53
N SER A 212 -21.46 -9.37 8.63
CA SER A 212 -22.82 -8.89 8.82
C SER A 212 -22.97 -7.92 10.01
N ALA A 213 -22.04 -7.99 10.97
CA ALA A 213 -22.02 -7.08 12.11
C ALA A 213 -20.62 -6.98 12.73
N VAL A 214 -20.40 -5.89 13.46
CA VAL A 214 -19.22 -5.64 14.27
C VAL A 214 -19.65 -5.39 15.71
N VAL A 215 -19.07 -6.12 16.65
CA VAL A 215 -19.26 -5.86 18.07
C VAL A 215 -18.20 -4.89 18.54
N VAL A 216 -18.62 -3.78 19.14
CA VAL A 216 -17.73 -2.80 19.76
C VAL A 216 -17.86 -2.86 21.27
N GLU A 217 -16.74 -2.67 21.99
CA GLU A 217 -16.70 -2.60 23.44
C GLU A 217 -16.16 -1.25 23.88
N ASN A 218 -16.89 -0.57 24.76
CA ASN A 218 -16.39 0.64 25.41
C ASN A 218 -15.29 0.29 26.42
N LYS A 219 -14.15 0.96 26.31
CA LYS A 219 -12.96 0.66 27.13
C LYS A 219 -13.16 0.85 28.63
N PHE A 220 -14.03 1.79 29.02
CA PHE A 220 -14.24 2.19 30.41
C PHE A 220 -15.43 1.45 31.03
N THR A 221 -16.58 1.46 30.36
CA THR A 221 -17.82 0.85 30.89
C THR A 221 -17.88 -0.66 30.65
N LYS A 222 -17.08 -1.19 29.71
CA LYS A 222 -17.14 -2.58 29.24
C LYS A 222 -18.44 -2.97 28.57
N GLU A 223 -19.30 -1.99 28.32
CA GLU A 223 -20.54 -2.21 27.60
C GLU A 223 -20.23 -2.57 26.15
N GLN A 224 -20.89 -3.62 25.68
CA GLN A 224 -20.79 -4.06 24.30
C GLN A 224 -22.03 -3.64 23.52
N ARG A 225 -21.80 -3.26 22.26
CA ARG A 225 -22.83 -2.91 21.30
C ARG A 225 -22.56 -3.58 19.97
N THR A 226 -23.59 -4.20 19.39
CA THR A 226 -23.53 -4.74 18.03
C THR A 226 -23.94 -3.67 17.02
N LEU A 227 -23.13 -3.49 16.01
CA LEU A 227 -23.37 -2.62 14.87
C LEU A 227 -23.64 -3.49 13.65
N ASP A 228 -24.87 -3.47 13.13
CA ASP A 228 -25.25 -4.18 11.91
C ASP A 228 -24.65 -3.44 10.71
N VAL A 229 -23.60 -3.99 10.11
CA VAL A 229 -22.86 -3.38 9.02
C VAL A 229 -22.46 -4.40 7.96
N SER A 230 -22.48 -3.99 6.72
CA SER A 230 -22.06 -4.83 5.59
C SER A 230 -20.56 -4.78 5.33
N GLY A 231 -19.85 -3.81 5.92
CA GLY A 231 -18.42 -3.63 5.74
C GLY A 231 -17.74 -2.95 6.91
N LEU A 232 -16.50 -3.36 7.17
CA LEU A 232 -15.58 -2.75 8.12
C LEU A 232 -14.33 -2.30 7.40
N PHE A 233 -14.05 -1.00 7.42
CA PHE A 233 -12.82 -0.42 6.91
C PHE A 233 -11.80 -0.26 8.03
N VAL A 234 -10.61 -0.84 7.87
CA VAL A 234 -9.56 -0.82 8.89
C VAL A 234 -8.52 0.25 8.52
N ALA A 235 -8.55 1.39 9.19
CA ALA A 235 -7.69 2.54 8.96
C ALA A 235 -6.80 2.84 10.20
N VAL A 236 -6.12 1.81 10.72
CA VAL A 236 -5.29 1.89 11.94
C VAL A 236 -3.80 2.12 11.65
N GLY A 237 -3.45 2.34 10.39
CA GLY A 237 -2.13 2.66 9.89
C GLY A 237 -1.69 1.78 8.74
N ILE A 238 -0.55 2.15 8.16
CA ILE A 238 0.13 1.44 7.08
C ILE A 238 1.56 1.18 7.54
N LEU A 239 2.12 0.03 7.18
CA LEU A 239 3.48 -0.37 7.52
C LEU A 239 4.27 -0.53 6.21
N PRO A 240 5.31 0.28 5.98
CA PRO A 240 6.20 0.08 4.85
C PRO A 240 7.05 -1.16 5.05
N ARG A 241 7.39 -1.84 3.96
CA ARG A 241 8.30 -3.00 3.99
C ARG A 241 9.74 -2.53 3.86
N THR A 242 10.29 -2.01 4.94
CA THR A 242 11.63 -1.39 4.99
C THR A 242 12.64 -2.14 5.83
N GLU A 243 12.32 -3.37 6.26
CA GLU A 243 13.16 -4.20 7.12
C GLU A 243 14.55 -4.40 6.51
N LEU A 244 14.63 -4.62 5.19
CA LEU A 244 15.88 -4.85 4.45
C LEU A 244 16.80 -3.62 4.38
N VAL A 245 16.24 -2.43 4.56
CA VAL A 245 16.97 -1.16 4.34
C VAL A 245 17.13 -0.33 5.61
N GLN A 246 16.73 -0.88 6.76
CA GLN A 246 16.91 -0.22 8.06
C GLN A 246 18.38 0.08 8.32
N GLY A 247 18.67 1.34 8.70
CA GLY A 247 20.05 1.79 8.96
C GLY A 247 20.91 2.00 7.70
N GLN A 248 20.37 1.78 6.50
CA GLN A 248 21.08 1.97 5.23
C GLN A 248 20.59 3.18 4.45
N VAL A 249 19.31 3.51 4.53
CA VAL A 249 18.71 4.71 3.93
C VAL A 249 17.94 5.50 4.98
N GLU A 250 17.70 6.78 4.73
CA GLU A 250 16.92 7.62 5.63
C GLU A 250 15.44 7.19 5.62
N LEU A 251 14.89 6.97 6.83
CA LEU A 251 13.49 6.66 7.06
C LEU A 251 12.84 7.77 7.89
N ASN A 252 11.58 8.10 7.59
CA ASN A 252 10.81 9.01 8.43
C ASN A 252 10.31 8.32 9.70
N GLU A 253 9.62 9.04 10.60
CA GLU A 253 9.06 8.50 11.85
C GLU A 253 8.06 7.35 11.63
N GLY A 254 7.42 7.28 10.46
CA GLY A 254 6.51 6.20 10.07
C GLY A 254 7.22 4.97 9.50
N GLY A 255 8.54 5.00 9.36
CA GLY A 255 9.36 3.95 8.78
C GLY A 255 9.42 3.96 7.25
N PHE A 256 8.83 4.96 6.58
CA PHE A 256 8.86 5.09 5.12
C PHE A 256 10.18 5.69 4.64
N ILE A 257 10.65 5.25 3.46
CA ILE A 257 11.87 5.77 2.85
C ILE A 257 11.67 7.24 2.46
N VAL A 258 12.54 8.12 2.94
CA VAL A 258 12.58 9.52 2.53
C VAL A 258 13.21 9.63 1.15
N THR A 259 12.55 10.33 0.24
CA THR A 259 13.07 10.58 -1.11
C THR A 259 12.85 12.04 -1.51
N ASP A 260 13.67 12.51 -2.43
CA ASP A 260 13.40 13.76 -3.13
C ASP A 260 12.32 13.60 -4.21
N LYS A 261 12.04 14.68 -4.96
CA LYS A 261 11.08 14.68 -6.08
C LYS A 261 11.51 13.80 -7.27
N PHE A 262 12.74 13.36 -7.31
CA PHE A 262 13.32 12.49 -8.34
C PHE A 262 13.42 11.03 -7.86
N MET A 263 12.76 10.68 -6.77
CA MET A 263 12.76 9.36 -6.16
C MET A 263 14.12 8.92 -5.58
N GLN A 264 15.10 9.82 -5.48
CA GLN A 264 16.42 9.53 -4.95
C GLN A 264 16.37 9.48 -3.42
N THR A 265 16.99 8.45 -2.85
CA THR A 265 17.14 8.29 -1.40
C THR A 265 18.37 9.05 -0.86
N SER A 266 18.67 8.91 0.42
CA SER A 266 19.89 9.44 1.04
C SER A 266 21.18 8.80 0.53
N VAL A 267 21.10 7.68 -0.22
CA VAL A 267 22.26 6.97 -0.75
C VAL A 267 22.33 7.16 -2.28
N PRO A 268 23.45 7.71 -2.82
CA PRO A 268 23.62 7.89 -4.26
C PRO A 268 23.46 6.60 -5.05
N GLY A 269 22.66 6.67 -6.14
CA GLY A 269 22.34 5.51 -6.98
C GLY A 269 21.33 4.54 -6.35
N VAL A 270 20.70 4.90 -5.23
CA VAL A 270 19.58 4.18 -4.63
C VAL A 270 18.33 5.03 -4.70
N PHE A 271 17.29 4.48 -5.31
CA PHE A 271 16.00 5.13 -5.51
C PHE A 271 14.90 4.33 -4.80
N ALA A 272 13.78 4.97 -4.46
CA ALA A 272 12.62 4.29 -3.94
C ALA A 272 11.36 4.77 -4.65
N ALA A 273 10.42 3.84 -4.93
CA ALA A 273 9.22 4.13 -5.69
C ALA A 273 7.99 3.41 -5.12
N GLY A 274 6.83 4.07 -5.20
CA GLY A 274 5.55 3.56 -4.72
C GLY A 274 5.41 3.64 -3.21
N ASP A 275 4.60 2.76 -2.66
CA ASP A 275 4.08 2.86 -1.29
C ASP A 275 5.13 2.72 -0.19
N VAL A 276 6.33 2.21 -0.49
CA VAL A 276 7.44 2.07 0.46
C VAL A 276 8.04 3.42 0.88
N ARG A 277 7.87 4.45 0.04
CA ARG A 277 8.40 5.80 0.29
C ARG A 277 7.39 6.70 0.99
N ASP A 278 7.89 7.80 1.53
CA ASP A 278 7.07 8.89 2.04
C ASP A 278 6.34 9.56 0.87
N THR A 279 5.04 9.29 0.76
CA THR A 279 4.19 9.76 -0.34
C THR A 279 2.81 10.17 0.18
N PRO A 280 2.22 11.26 -0.37
CA PRO A 280 0.90 11.73 0.06
C PRO A 280 -0.25 10.83 -0.41
N LEU A 281 -0.05 10.05 -1.48
CA LEU A 281 -1.09 9.22 -2.08
C LEU A 281 -0.53 7.85 -2.48
N ARG A 282 -1.15 6.79 -1.97
CA ARG A 282 -0.80 5.39 -2.24
C ARG A 282 -1.85 4.77 -3.15
N GLN A 283 -1.60 4.83 -4.45
CA GLN A 283 -2.47 4.30 -5.52
C GLN A 283 -1.62 3.69 -6.63
N VAL A 284 -2.22 2.84 -7.45
CA VAL A 284 -1.53 2.20 -8.58
C VAL A 284 -0.92 3.23 -9.52
N VAL A 285 -1.67 4.29 -9.85
CA VAL A 285 -1.22 5.34 -10.77
C VAL A 285 -0.02 6.11 -10.23
N THR A 286 0.01 6.44 -8.93
CA THR A 286 1.15 7.13 -8.32
C THR A 286 2.35 6.21 -8.18
N ALA A 287 2.15 4.94 -7.85
CA ALA A 287 3.22 3.94 -7.80
C ALA A 287 3.87 3.74 -9.18
N CYS A 288 3.09 3.65 -10.26
CA CYS A 288 3.61 3.58 -11.62
C CYS A 288 4.39 4.85 -12.01
N ALA A 289 3.88 6.04 -11.65
CA ALA A 289 4.56 7.31 -11.91
C ALA A 289 5.92 7.38 -11.19
N ASP A 290 5.95 7.01 -9.91
CA ASP A 290 7.20 6.95 -9.13
C ASP A 290 8.21 6.00 -9.76
N GLY A 291 7.77 4.80 -10.18
CA GLY A 291 8.61 3.81 -10.85
C GLY A 291 9.23 4.35 -12.15
N ALA A 292 8.43 5.04 -12.95
CA ALA A 292 8.89 5.65 -14.20
C ALA A 292 9.95 6.74 -13.95
N ILE A 293 9.74 7.60 -12.94
CA ILE A 293 10.70 8.64 -12.54
C ILE A 293 11.98 8.00 -12.00
N ALA A 294 11.88 7.04 -11.09
CA ALA A 294 13.02 6.36 -10.49
C ALA A 294 13.89 5.68 -11.55
N ALA A 295 13.29 4.95 -12.51
CA ALA A 295 14.02 4.30 -13.57
C ALA A 295 14.74 5.30 -14.49
N THR A 296 14.07 6.40 -14.87
CA THR A 296 14.68 7.46 -15.68
C THR A 296 15.91 8.05 -14.98
N LYS A 297 15.79 8.32 -13.67
CA LYS A 297 16.90 8.88 -12.89
C LYS A 297 18.02 7.86 -12.61
N ALA A 298 17.67 6.59 -12.46
CA ALA A 298 18.66 5.52 -12.34
C ALA A 298 19.48 5.38 -13.64
N ILE A 299 18.85 5.50 -14.83
CA ILE A 299 19.55 5.50 -16.12
C ILE A 299 20.50 6.70 -16.22
N GLU A 300 20.04 7.91 -15.88
CA GLU A 300 20.90 9.10 -15.85
C GLU A 300 22.11 8.89 -14.93
N TYR A 301 21.90 8.32 -13.75
CA TYR A 301 22.94 8.07 -12.75
C TYR A 301 24.02 7.09 -13.24
N ILE A 302 23.64 5.98 -13.89
CA ILE A 302 24.62 4.98 -14.36
C ILE A 302 25.42 5.45 -15.60
N HIS A 303 25.00 6.52 -16.25
CA HIS A 303 25.69 7.11 -17.40
C HIS A 303 26.45 8.39 -17.05
N SER A 304 26.36 8.88 -15.81
CA SER A 304 27.11 10.06 -15.32
C SER A 304 28.50 9.67 -14.81
#